data_b38964db83020a800f636231d89142f0
#
_entry.id   b38964db83020a800f636231d89142f0
#
_cell.length_a   1.000
_cell.length_b   1.000
_cell.length_c   1.000
_cell.angle_alpha   90.00
_cell.angle_beta   90.00
_cell.angle_gamma   90.00
#
_symmetry.space_group_name_H-M   'P 1'
#
loop_
_entity.id
_entity.type
_entity.pdbx_description
1 polymer ?
#
loop_
_entity_poly.entity_id
_entity_poly.type
_entity_poly.pdbx_seq_one_letter_code
_entity_poly.pdbx_strand_id
1 'polypeptide(L)'
;YPKETVGHTIKTQKLYQIAKGLDKDVNEVTTEYTIPFENMIFIGDGLTDIPAFSLINSMGGISIAVYRESKNIDGTINQEKTLKDYEIGYKLAVESQRAKQLLPADYSSGKPLNLALLNYVKELCEKIKSDTFRNI
;
A
#
# COMPACT_ATOMS: atom_id res chain seq x y z
N TYR A 1 24.41 -6.68 -7.30
CA TYR A 1 23.49 -6.46 -6.19
C TYR A 1 22.57 -7.65 -5.99
N PRO A 2 22.35 -8.08 -4.74
CA PRO A 2 21.28 -9.02 -4.48
C PRO A 2 19.93 -8.41 -4.93
N LYS A 3 19.18 -9.15 -5.72
CA LYS A 3 17.93 -8.65 -6.28
C LYS A 3 16.93 -8.21 -5.21
N GLU A 4 16.89 -8.91 -4.11
CA GLU A 4 16.00 -8.62 -2.98
C GLU A 4 16.30 -7.26 -2.36
N THR A 5 17.59 -6.98 -2.12
CA THR A 5 18.03 -5.70 -1.55
C THR A 5 17.69 -4.54 -2.49
N VAL A 6 17.95 -4.73 -3.80
CA VAL A 6 17.63 -3.72 -4.82
C VAL A 6 16.12 -3.49 -4.88
N GLY A 7 15.31 -4.56 -4.82
CA GLY A 7 13.86 -4.47 -4.83
C GLY A 7 13.29 -3.63 -3.67
N HIS A 8 13.78 -3.87 -2.44
CA HIS A 8 13.36 -3.12 -1.27
C HIS A 8 13.70 -1.63 -1.41
N THR A 9 14.96 -1.34 -1.82
CA THR A 9 15.45 0.01 -2.01
C THR A 9 14.71 0.73 -3.11
N ILE A 10 14.45 0.06 -4.24
CA ILE A 10 13.76 0.66 -5.39
C ILE A 10 12.35 1.09 -5.04
N LYS A 11 11.58 0.25 -4.33
CA LYS A 11 10.20 0.61 -3.95
C LYS A 11 10.18 1.84 -3.06
N THR A 12 11.03 1.90 -2.06
CA THR A 12 11.14 3.05 -1.17
C THR A 12 11.58 4.30 -1.92
N GLN A 13 12.58 4.18 -2.80
CA GLN A 13 13.05 5.30 -3.62
C GLN A 13 11.95 5.83 -4.54
N LYS A 14 11.17 4.95 -5.14
CA LYS A 14 10.07 5.36 -6.00
C LYS A 14 9.00 6.12 -5.23
N LEU A 15 8.69 5.72 -4.00
CA LEU A 15 7.75 6.45 -3.16
C LEU A 15 8.25 7.86 -2.86
N TYR A 16 9.54 8.03 -2.51
CA TYR A 16 10.13 9.34 -2.32
C TYR A 16 10.13 10.17 -3.60
N GLN A 17 10.43 9.53 -4.73
CA GLN A 17 10.42 10.22 -6.03
C GLN A 17 9.01 10.74 -6.37
N ILE A 18 7.98 9.94 -6.13
CA ILE A 18 6.59 10.38 -6.34
C ILE A 18 6.25 11.54 -5.41
N ALA A 19 6.64 11.45 -4.15
CA ALA A 19 6.36 12.50 -3.17
C ALA A 19 7.02 13.82 -3.54
N LYS A 20 8.28 13.79 -3.96
CA LYS A 20 9.07 14.99 -4.32
C LYS A 20 8.73 15.56 -5.68
N GLY A 21 8.17 14.75 -6.57
CA GLY A 21 7.95 15.07 -7.97
C GLY A 21 8.90 14.29 -8.86
N LEU A 22 8.44 13.87 -10.03
CA LEU A 22 9.20 13.00 -10.93
C LEU A 22 10.41 13.68 -11.56
N ASP A 23 10.45 15.00 -11.57
CA ASP A 23 11.54 15.80 -12.11
C ASP A 23 12.68 16.03 -11.11
N LYS A 24 12.55 15.56 -9.86
CA LYS A 24 13.54 15.75 -8.82
C LYS A 24 14.29 14.48 -8.51
N ASP A 25 15.58 14.60 -8.17
CA ASP A 25 16.39 13.49 -7.70
C ASP A 25 15.89 13.03 -6.32
N VAL A 26 15.87 11.72 -6.10
CA VAL A 26 15.47 11.11 -4.84
C VAL A 26 16.33 11.59 -3.66
N ASN A 27 17.59 11.95 -3.92
CA ASN A 27 18.52 12.44 -2.91
C ASN A 27 18.43 13.96 -2.69
N GLU A 28 17.62 14.66 -3.50
CA GLU A 28 17.44 16.10 -3.34
C GLU A 28 16.70 16.40 -2.04
N VAL A 29 17.28 17.25 -1.20
CA VAL A 29 16.67 17.66 0.05
C VAL A 29 15.55 18.64 -0.24
N THR A 30 14.35 18.32 0.19
CA THR A 30 13.19 19.21 0.07
C THR A 30 12.30 19.07 1.29
N THR A 31 11.71 20.18 1.72
CA THR A 31 10.69 20.20 2.77
C THR A 31 9.28 20.21 2.22
N GLU A 32 9.14 20.41 0.90
CA GLU A 32 7.85 20.41 0.22
C GLU A 32 7.72 19.18 -0.67
N TYR A 33 6.59 18.46 -0.51
CA TYR A 33 6.26 17.31 -1.34
C TYR A 33 5.14 17.68 -2.29
N THR A 34 5.29 17.32 -3.57
CA THR A 34 4.22 17.46 -4.57
C THR A 34 3.03 16.60 -4.21
N ILE A 35 3.30 15.36 -3.76
CA ILE A 35 2.29 14.45 -3.22
C ILE A 35 2.77 14.00 -1.85
N PRO A 36 2.16 14.50 -0.76
CA PRO A 36 2.55 14.06 0.59
C PRO A 36 2.27 12.57 0.78
N PHE A 37 3.11 11.91 1.57
CA PHE A 37 2.91 10.48 1.89
C PHE A 37 1.54 10.21 2.53
N GLU A 38 1.02 11.14 3.30
CA GLU A 38 -0.31 11.02 3.92
C GLU A 38 -1.46 10.94 2.90
N ASN A 39 -1.21 11.31 1.65
CA ASN A 39 -2.17 11.23 0.55
C ASN A 39 -1.91 10.03 -0.37
N MET A 40 -1.10 9.07 0.07
CA MET A 40 -0.78 7.87 -0.69
C MET A 40 -1.50 6.65 -0.14
N ILE A 41 -1.88 5.77 -1.06
CA ILE A 41 -2.37 4.42 -0.75
C ILE A 41 -1.38 3.44 -1.37
N PHE A 42 -0.80 2.58 -0.56
CA PHE A 42 0.15 1.55 -1.00
C PHE A 42 -0.45 0.17 -0.80
N ILE A 43 -0.37 -0.66 -1.84
CA ILE A 43 -0.88 -2.04 -1.82
C ILE A 43 0.29 -2.97 -2.07
N GLY A 44 0.46 -3.98 -1.24
CA GLY A 44 1.52 -4.95 -1.39
C GLY A 44 1.16 -6.32 -0.83
N ASP A 45 1.90 -7.35 -1.27
CA ASP A 45 1.59 -8.75 -0.94
C ASP A 45 2.73 -9.55 -0.32
N GLY A 46 3.87 -8.95 -0.06
CA GLY A 46 5.00 -9.74 0.37
C GLY A 46 6.07 -9.03 1.18
N LEU A 47 7.13 -9.80 1.48
CA LEU A 47 8.28 -9.36 2.26
C LEU A 47 8.98 -8.14 1.68
N THR A 48 9.04 -8.04 0.36
CA THR A 48 9.69 -6.92 -0.31
C THR A 48 8.96 -5.61 -0.12
N ASP A 49 7.70 -5.67 0.32
CA ASP A 49 6.87 -4.48 0.55
C ASP A 49 6.97 -3.93 1.98
N ILE A 50 7.62 -4.64 2.89
CA ILE A 50 7.71 -4.25 4.30
C ILE A 50 8.28 -2.84 4.49
N PRO A 51 9.41 -2.46 3.88
CA PRO A 51 9.93 -1.10 4.02
C PRO A 51 8.95 -0.04 3.52
N ALA A 52 8.25 -0.30 2.42
CA ALA A 52 7.25 0.60 1.87
C ALA A 52 6.03 0.72 2.79
N PHE A 53 5.53 -0.40 3.34
CA PHE A 53 4.46 -0.37 4.35
C PHE A 53 4.86 0.48 5.55
N SER A 54 6.07 0.28 6.07
CA SER A 54 6.56 1.01 7.23
C SER A 54 6.66 2.51 6.95
N LEU A 55 7.18 2.88 5.79
CA LEU A 55 7.30 4.28 5.39
C LEU A 55 5.92 4.94 5.28
N ILE A 56 5.02 4.36 4.49
CA ILE A 56 3.68 4.92 4.29
C ILE A 56 2.93 5.03 5.62
N ASN A 57 2.98 3.97 6.43
CA ASN A 57 2.28 3.97 7.72
C ASN A 57 2.84 5.02 8.67
N SER A 58 4.16 5.16 8.75
CA SER A 58 4.80 6.16 9.64
C SER A 58 4.52 7.60 9.21
N MET A 59 4.26 7.82 7.93
CA MET A 59 4.01 9.15 7.36
C MET A 59 2.52 9.47 7.23
N GLY A 60 1.65 8.64 7.80
CA GLY A 60 0.21 8.90 7.84
C GLY A 60 -0.56 8.48 6.60
N GLY A 61 0.07 7.79 5.66
CA GLY A 61 -0.61 7.24 4.50
C GLY A 61 -1.32 5.92 4.81
N ILE A 62 -1.89 5.31 3.80
CA ILE A 62 -2.68 4.08 3.92
C ILE A 62 -1.94 2.93 3.25
N SER A 63 -1.66 1.88 4.02
CA SER A 63 -1.08 0.63 3.51
C SER A 63 -2.10 -0.48 3.61
N ILE A 64 -2.28 -1.22 2.51
CA ILE A 64 -3.19 -2.36 2.42
C ILE A 64 -2.36 -3.57 2.02
N ALA A 65 -2.39 -4.62 2.84
CA ALA A 65 -1.81 -5.90 2.48
C ALA A 65 -2.86 -6.73 1.75
N VAL A 66 -2.42 -7.47 0.75
CA VAL A 66 -3.30 -8.36 0.00
C VAL A 66 -2.75 -9.77 0.03
N TYR A 67 -3.65 -10.74 -0.06
CA TYR A 67 -3.30 -12.15 -0.13
C TYR A 67 -3.98 -12.79 -1.33
N ARG A 68 -3.36 -13.85 -1.87
CA ARG A 68 -3.90 -14.58 -3.00
C ARG A 68 -4.98 -15.56 -2.54
N GLU A 69 -6.11 -15.55 -3.21
CA GLU A 69 -7.08 -16.62 -3.11
C GLU A 69 -6.72 -17.69 -4.13
N SER A 70 -6.21 -18.84 -3.65
CA SER A 70 -5.90 -19.98 -4.51
C SER A 70 -7.16 -20.74 -4.84
N LYS A 71 -7.33 -21.13 -6.10
CA LYS A 71 -8.52 -21.85 -6.55
C LYS A 71 -8.21 -23.27 -6.96
N ASN A 72 -9.16 -24.14 -6.73
CA ASN A 72 -9.16 -25.51 -7.26
C ASN A 72 -9.50 -25.50 -8.75
N ILE A 73 -9.34 -26.65 -9.40
CA ILE A 73 -9.65 -26.80 -10.84
C ILE A 73 -11.10 -26.46 -11.13
N ASP A 74 -12.00 -26.79 -10.21
CA ASP A 74 -13.46 -26.52 -10.37
C ASP A 74 -13.87 -25.07 -10.09
N GLY A 75 -12.90 -24.20 -9.78
CA GLY A 75 -13.16 -22.78 -9.52
C GLY A 75 -13.47 -22.45 -8.06
N THR A 76 -13.63 -23.44 -7.18
CA THR A 76 -13.83 -23.20 -5.75
C THR A 76 -12.51 -22.78 -5.09
N ILE A 77 -12.60 -22.07 -3.97
CA ILE A 77 -11.43 -21.62 -3.22
C ILE A 77 -10.73 -22.82 -2.56
N ASN A 78 -9.42 -22.92 -2.77
CA ASN A 78 -8.60 -23.87 -2.03
C ASN A 78 -8.28 -23.25 -0.66
N GLN A 79 -9.03 -23.68 0.34
CA GLN A 79 -8.99 -23.09 1.68
C GLN A 79 -7.61 -23.25 2.33
N GLU A 80 -6.96 -24.42 2.17
CA GLU A 80 -5.66 -24.68 2.78
C GLU A 80 -4.57 -23.75 2.25
N LYS A 81 -4.45 -23.61 0.94
CA LYS A 81 -3.46 -22.73 0.32
C LYS A 81 -3.77 -21.27 0.60
N THR A 82 -5.01 -20.88 0.52
CA THR A 82 -5.45 -19.50 0.79
C THR A 82 -5.16 -19.12 2.24
N LEU A 83 -5.40 -20.02 3.19
CA LEU A 83 -5.12 -19.78 4.60
C LEU A 83 -3.62 -19.56 4.85
N LYS A 84 -2.76 -20.31 4.18
CA LYS A 84 -1.30 -20.12 4.31
C LYS A 84 -0.88 -18.71 3.86
N ASP A 85 -1.37 -18.26 2.73
CA ASP A 85 -1.07 -16.91 2.23
C ASP A 85 -1.64 -15.83 3.16
N TYR A 86 -2.84 -16.04 3.66
CA TYR A 86 -3.47 -15.14 4.63
C TYR A 86 -2.64 -15.03 5.91
N GLU A 87 -2.19 -16.16 6.47
CA GLU A 87 -1.40 -16.17 7.70
C GLU A 87 -0.08 -15.42 7.53
N ILE A 88 0.58 -15.59 6.39
CA ILE A 88 1.82 -14.84 6.08
C ILE A 88 1.53 -13.35 6.04
N GLY A 89 0.52 -12.94 5.32
CA GLY A 89 0.12 -11.54 5.22
C GLY A 89 -0.26 -10.95 6.57
N TYR A 90 -0.98 -11.71 7.38
CA TYR A 90 -1.37 -11.28 8.72
C TYR A 90 -0.17 -10.98 9.61
N LYS A 91 0.79 -11.89 9.66
CA LYS A 91 2.00 -11.71 10.48
C LYS A 91 2.86 -10.55 10.00
N LEU A 92 3.04 -10.45 8.68
CA LEU A 92 3.97 -9.47 8.11
C LEU A 92 3.41 -8.05 8.10
N ALA A 93 2.12 -7.91 8.01
CA ALA A 93 1.51 -6.62 7.79
C ALA A 93 0.57 -6.17 8.90
N VAL A 94 -0.37 -7.02 9.30
CA VAL A 94 -1.42 -6.64 10.24
C VAL A 94 -0.96 -6.77 11.69
N GLU A 95 -0.42 -7.94 12.07
CA GLU A 95 0.06 -8.17 13.43
C GLU A 95 1.16 -7.18 13.84
N SER A 96 2.03 -6.83 12.91
CA SER A 96 3.08 -5.83 13.14
C SER A 96 2.62 -4.39 12.97
N GLN A 97 1.35 -4.15 12.71
CA GLN A 97 0.75 -2.82 12.52
C GLN A 97 1.34 -2.03 11.34
N ARG A 98 1.83 -2.72 10.32
CA ARG A 98 2.38 -2.08 9.11
C ARG A 98 1.33 -1.80 8.05
N ALA A 99 0.18 -2.49 8.10
CA ALA A 99 -0.92 -2.27 7.18
C ALA A 99 -2.22 -2.12 7.93
N LYS A 100 -3.15 -1.35 7.38
CA LYS A 100 -4.46 -1.14 8.00
C LYS A 100 -5.40 -2.32 7.82
N GLN A 101 -5.28 -3.01 6.67
CA GLN A 101 -6.15 -4.12 6.34
C GLN A 101 -5.38 -5.19 5.58
N LEU A 102 -5.91 -6.40 5.62
CA LEU A 102 -5.46 -7.53 4.81
C LEU A 102 -6.67 -8.03 4.03
N LEU A 103 -6.63 -7.91 2.71
CA LEU A 103 -7.77 -8.19 1.84
C LEU A 103 -7.38 -9.13 0.70
N PRO A 104 -8.34 -9.88 0.14
CA PRO A 104 -8.06 -10.68 -1.04
C PRO A 104 -7.56 -9.81 -2.20
N ALA A 105 -6.58 -10.31 -2.95
CA ALA A 105 -6.00 -9.62 -4.10
C ALA A 105 -6.94 -9.71 -5.31
N ASP A 106 -8.12 -9.11 -5.20
CA ASP A 106 -9.14 -9.12 -6.24
C ASP A 106 -9.72 -7.71 -6.38
N TYR A 107 -9.34 -7.03 -7.46
CA TYR A 107 -9.76 -5.64 -7.75
C TYR A 107 -11.15 -5.55 -8.39
N SER A 108 -11.81 -6.69 -8.65
CA SER A 108 -13.12 -6.70 -9.32
C SER A 108 -14.15 -5.87 -8.57
N SER A 109 -15.06 -5.26 -9.33
CA SER A 109 -16.10 -4.40 -8.78
C SER A 109 -16.91 -5.09 -7.69
N GLY A 110 -17.11 -4.40 -6.57
CA GLY A 110 -17.88 -4.90 -5.43
C GLY A 110 -17.15 -5.86 -4.51
N LYS A 111 -15.91 -6.25 -4.83
CA LYS A 111 -15.10 -7.08 -3.94
C LYS A 111 -14.48 -6.25 -2.82
N PRO A 112 -14.06 -6.88 -1.70
CA PRO A 112 -13.56 -6.12 -0.55
C PRO A 112 -12.46 -5.12 -0.86
N LEU A 113 -11.48 -5.47 -1.69
CA LEU A 113 -10.40 -4.55 -2.05
C LEU A 113 -10.93 -3.35 -2.85
N ASN A 114 -11.82 -3.59 -3.80
CA ASN A 114 -12.45 -2.52 -4.58
C ASN A 114 -13.20 -1.55 -3.68
N LEU A 115 -14.03 -2.08 -2.77
CA LEU A 115 -14.80 -1.25 -1.83
C LEU A 115 -13.90 -0.46 -0.89
N ALA A 116 -12.83 -1.08 -0.39
CA ALA A 116 -11.87 -0.41 0.48
C ALA A 116 -11.18 0.75 -0.25
N LEU A 117 -10.73 0.51 -1.47
CA LEU A 117 -10.09 1.54 -2.28
C LEU A 117 -11.02 2.72 -2.56
N LEU A 118 -12.26 2.44 -2.96
CA LEU A 118 -13.24 3.50 -3.20
C LEU A 118 -13.50 4.33 -1.95
N ASN A 119 -13.61 3.68 -0.79
CA ASN A 119 -13.81 4.36 0.47
C ASN A 119 -12.61 5.24 0.85
N TYR A 120 -11.39 4.72 0.76
CA TYR A 120 -10.18 5.48 1.08
C TYR A 120 -9.98 6.65 0.13
N VAL A 121 -10.21 6.47 -1.17
CA VAL A 121 -10.11 7.55 -2.15
C VAL A 121 -11.11 8.66 -1.83
N LYS A 122 -12.34 8.29 -1.47
CA LYS A 122 -13.35 9.26 -1.09
C LYS A 122 -12.92 10.07 0.15
N GLU A 123 -12.41 9.39 1.16
CA GLU A 123 -11.91 10.06 2.38
C GLU A 123 -10.75 10.99 2.06
N LEU A 124 -9.80 10.57 1.22
CA LEU A 124 -8.69 11.40 0.80
C LEU A 124 -9.16 12.65 0.04
N CYS A 125 -10.10 12.50 -0.86
CA CYS A 125 -10.65 13.64 -1.61
C CYS A 125 -11.33 14.66 -0.67
N GLU A 126 -12.07 14.18 0.30
CA GLU A 126 -12.71 15.06 1.30
C GLU A 126 -11.68 15.79 2.15
N LYS A 127 -10.64 15.06 2.58
CA LYS A 127 -9.53 15.64 3.36
C LYS A 127 -8.81 16.72 2.57
N ILE A 128 -8.46 16.45 1.31
CA ILE A 128 -7.74 17.39 0.45
C ILE A 128 -8.58 18.66 0.23
N LYS A 129 -9.88 18.51 -0.01
CA LYS A 129 -10.80 19.65 -0.13
C LYS A 129 -10.82 20.49 1.14
N SER A 130 -10.94 19.84 2.30
CA SER A 130 -10.95 20.51 3.59
C SER A 130 -9.66 21.30 3.83
N ASP A 131 -8.51 20.69 3.54
CA ASP A 131 -7.20 21.34 3.70
C ASP A 131 -7.06 22.54 2.74
N THR A 132 -7.56 22.42 1.52
CA THR A 132 -7.56 23.51 0.54
C THR A 132 -8.36 24.70 1.04
N PHE A 133 -9.54 24.47 1.59
CA PHE A 133 -10.37 25.54 2.15
C PHE A 133 -9.74 26.22 3.37
N ARG A 134 -9.02 25.48 4.20
CA ARG A 134 -8.33 26.06 5.37
C ARG A 134 -7.20 27.00 4.98
N ASN A 135 -6.59 26.79 3.83
CA ASN A 135 -5.44 27.56 3.36
C ASN A 135 -5.83 28.76 2.49
N ILE A 136 -7.11 29.00 2.32
CA ILE A 136 -7.65 30.20 1.68
C ILE A 136 -7.92 31.26 2.77
#